data_99538e2265633da0e74abfc9a5e4c37f
#
_entry.id   99538e2265633da0e74abfc9a5e4c37f
#
_cell.length_a   1.000
_cell.length_b   1.000
_cell.length_c   1.000
_cell.angle_alpha   90.00
_cell.angle_beta   90.00
_cell.angle_gamma   90.00
#
_symmetry.space_group_name_H-M   'P 1'
#
loop_
_entity.id
_entity.type
_entity.pdbx_description
1 polymer ?
#
loop_
_entity_poly.entity_id
_entity_poly.type
_entity_poly.pdbx_seq_one_letter_code
_entity_poly.pdbx_strand_id
1 'polypeptide(L)'
;IQIGQFIYLGEGELKTGGADRPSILADACEAVFGAVFLDGGFEEAQQVILRLYEPILSAKAMSSERLAKDHKTLLQEFLQARRLPVPTYRILKVTGAAHCQHFVCACSVPKAELEELGEGKSRRAAEQEAAGRMLEKVKAKFPYSKKKQ
;
A
#
# COMPACT_ATOMS: atom_id res chain seq x y z
N ILE A 1 -0.42 8.23 19.20
CA ILE A 1 -0.88 9.54 19.70
C ILE A 1 -2.39 9.60 19.47
N GLN A 2 -3.17 9.96 20.50
CA GLN A 2 -4.64 10.12 20.37
C GLN A 2 -4.95 11.56 19.88
N ILE A 3 -4.42 11.93 18.71
CA ILE A 3 -4.46 13.28 18.18
C ILE A 3 -5.88 13.77 17.90
N GLY A 4 -6.81 12.86 17.58
CA GLY A 4 -8.21 13.18 17.28
C GLY A 4 -8.94 13.93 18.40
N GLN A 5 -8.49 13.79 19.66
CA GLN A 5 -9.07 14.48 20.82
C GLN A 5 -8.68 15.98 20.89
N PHE A 6 -7.67 16.37 20.13
CA PHE A 6 -7.11 17.72 20.13
C PHE A 6 -7.36 18.48 18.82
N ILE A 7 -8.06 17.86 17.88
CA ILE A 7 -8.38 18.49 16.59
C ILE A 7 -9.69 19.25 16.70
N TYR A 8 -9.70 20.52 16.30
CA TYR A 8 -10.90 21.31 16.13
C TYR A 8 -11.40 21.18 14.70
N LEU A 9 -12.57 20.55 14.54
CA LEU A 9 -13.19 20.31 13.24
C LEU A 9 -14.41 21.20 13.04
N GLY A 10 -14.72 21.51 11.78
CA GLY A 10 -15.97 22.15 11.41
C GLY A 10 -17.18 21.26 11.72
N GLU A 11 -18.38 21.87 11.90
CA GLU A 11 -19.60 21.14 12.25
C GLU A 11 -19.96 20.02 11.27
N GLY A 12 -19.69 20.21 9.97
CA GLY A 12 -19.97 19.21 8.94
C GLY A 12 -19.12 17.94 9.10
N GLU A 13 -17.84 18.12 9.44
CA GLU A 13 -16.91 17.01 9.65
C GLU A 13 -17.16 16.31 10.97
N LEU A 14 -17.47 17.05 12.03
CA LEU A 14 -17.87 16.46 13.31
C LEU A 14 -19.09 15.55 13.17
N LYS A 15 -20.13 15.99 12.42
CA LYS A 15 -21.35 15.21 12.18
C LYS A 15 -21.08 13.92 11.38
N THR A 16 -20.01 13.87 10.60
CA THR A 16 -19.61 12.70 9.80
C THR A 16 -18.52 11.83 10.43
N GLY A 17 -18.22 12.02 11.72
CA GLY A 17 -17.19 11.26 12.41
C GLY A 17 -15.76 11.63 12.02
N GLY A 18 -15.52 12.91 11.67
CA GLY A 18 -14.22 13.41 11.21
C GLY A 18 -13.09 13.21 12.21
N ALA A 19 -13.37 13.28 13.52
CA ALA A 19 -12.36 13.11 14.57
C ALA A 19 -11.67 11.73 14.58
N ASP A 20 -12.35 10.71 14.03
CA ASP A 20 -11.84 9.34 13.93
C ASP A 20 -11.48 8.95 12.48
N ARG A 21 -11.61 9.89 11.54
CA ARG A 21 -11.33 9.65 10.12
C ARG A 21 -9.82 9.52 9.87
N PRO A 22 -9.34 8.40 9.32
CA PRO A 22 -7.90 8.15 9.15
C PRO A 22 -7.16 9.23 8.35
N SER A 23 -7.78 9.80 7.31
CA SER A 23 -7.15 10.87 6.52
C SER A 23 -6.95 12.15 7.32
N ILE A 24 -7.96 12.59 8.08
CA ILE A 24 -7.87 13.79 8.93
C ILE A 24 -6.82 13.60 10.04
N LEU A 25 -6.78 12.40 10.63
CA LEU A 25 -5.75 12.05 11.63
C LEU A 25 -4.35 12.03 11.04
N ALA A 26 -4.19 11.55 9.81
CA ALA A 26 -2.91 11.57 9.10
C ALA A 26 -2.43 12.99 8.83
N ASP A 27 -3.29 13.83 8.24
CA ASP A 27 -2.98 15.24 7.94
C ASP A 27 -2.59 16.01 9.22
N ALA A 28 -3.33 15.79 10.33
CA ALA A 28 -3.02 16.40 11.61
C ALA A 28 -1.67 15.92 12.18
N CYS A 29 -1.33 14.64 12.00
CA CYS A 29 -0.06 14.09 12.42
C CYS A 29 1.11 14.70 11.60
N GLU A 30 0.94 14.84 10.30
CA GLU A 30 1.92 15.50 9.42
C GLU A 30 2.12 16.96 9.81
N ALA A 31 1.04 17.70 10.13
CA ALA A 31 1.11 19.08 10.60
C ALA A 31 1.90 19.20 11.92
N VAL A 32 1.75 18.27 12.87
CA VAL A 32 2.53 18.24 14.10
C VAL A 32 4.02 18.00 13.81
N PHE A 33 4.36 17.07 12.92
CA PHE A 33 5.76 16.86 12.51
C PHE A 33 6.34 18.11 11.84
N GLY A 34 5.55 18.78 10.99
CA GLY A 34 5.93 20.05 10.39
C GLY A 34 6.18 21.15 11.42
N ALA A 35 5.35 21.25 12.44
CA ALA A 35 5.52 22.21 13.53
C ALA A 35 6.80 21.94 14.33
N VAL A 36 7.08 20.68 14.68
CA VAL A 36 8.32 20.29 15.38
C VAL A 36 9.55 20.62 14.51
N PHE A 37 9.47 20.39 13.21
CA PHE A 37 10.55 20.73 12.28
C PHE A 37 10.81 22.24 12.21
N LEU A 38 9.74 23.05 12.17
CA LEU A 38 9.88 24.52 12.11
C LEU A 38 10.42 25.11 13.41
N ASP A 39 10.08 24.52 14.56
CA ASP A 39 10.52 25.00 15.88
C ASP A 39 11.92 24.48 16.25
N GLY A 40 12.19 23.19 16.08
CA GLY A 40 13.39 22.49 16.55
C GLY A 40 14.37 22.04 15.46
N GLY A 41 14.01 22.17 14.19
CA GLY A 41 14.82 21.73 13.07
C GLY A 41 14.71 20.23 12.77
N PHE A 42 15.57 19.77 11.84
CA PHE A 42 15.50 18.40 11.30
C PHE A 42 15.78 17.33 12.35
N GLU A 43 16.81 17.53 13.17
CA GLU A 43 17.22 16.55 14.17
C GLU A 43 16.11 16.27 15.19
N GLU A 44 15.45 17.31 15.69
CA GLU A 44 14.34 17.16 16.65
C GLU A 44 13.12 16.48 15.99
N ALA A 45 12.76 16.87 14.78
CA ALA A 45 11.70 16.22 14.04
C ALA A 45 11.99 14.74 13.80
N GLN A 46 13.23 14.39 13.41
CA GLN A 46 13.67 13.02 13.23
C GLN A 46 13.55 12.20 14.51
N GLN A 47 14.01 12.74 15.64
CA GLN A 47 13.90 12.04 16.93
C GLN A 47 12.46 11.78 17.34
N VAL A 48 11.57 12.77 17.18
CA VAL A 48 10.14 12.62 17.48
C VAL A 48 9.51 11.54 16.60
N ILE A 49 9.76 11.56 15.30
CA ILE A 49 9.26 10.56 14.35
C ILE A 49 9.77 9.16 14.72
N LEU A 50 11.08 8.99 14.91
CA LEU A 50 11.67 7.70 15.27
C LEU A 50 11.08 7.16 16.57
N ARG A 51 10.94 7.98 17.61
CA ARG A 51 10.34 7.57 18.89
C ARG A 51 8.91 7.07 18.72
N LEU A 52 8.11 7.71 17.88
CA LEU A 52 6.72 7.33 17.63
C LEU A 52 6.60 6.04 16.80
N TYR A 53 7.51 5.85 15.85
CA TYR A 53 7.48 4.69 14.96
C TYR A 53 8.26 3.49 15.49
N GLU A 54 9.21 3.68 16.40
CA GLU A 54 10.01 2.59 16.97
C GLU A 54 9.16 1.42 17.53
N PRO A 55 8.08 1.64 18.31
CA PRO A 55 7.21 0.55 18.75
C PRO A 55 6.52 -0.18 17.60
N ILE A 56 6.25 0.51 16.50
CA ILE A 56 5.61 -0.06 15.30
C ILE A 56 6.64 -0.84 14.49
N LEU A 57 7.86 -0.33 14.39
CA LEU A 57 8.95 -0.94 13.62
C LEU A 57 9.58 -2.12 14.36
N SER A 58 9.73 -2.03 15.67
CA SER A 58 10.30 -3.06 16.52
C SER A 58 9.29 -4.11 16.96
N ALA A 59 7.99 -3.80 16.96
CA ALA A 59 7.01 -4.84 17.13
C ALA A 59 7.15 -5.82 15.98
N LYS A 60 7.33 -7.11 16.27
CA LYS A 60 7.05 -8.25 15.37
C LYS A 60 5.66 -8.20 14.71
N ALA A 61 4.91 -7.14 14.93
CA ALA A 61 3.68 -6.74 14.26
C ALA A 61 3.89 -6.28 12.80
N MET A 62 5.12 -6.14 12.36
CA MET A 62 5.44 -6.25 10.97
C MET A 62 5.46 -7.75 10.61
N SER A 63 4.36 -8.45 10.90
CA SER A 63 4.11 -9.73 10.27
C SER A 63 4.30 -9.53 8.78
N SER A 64 4.99 -10.47 8.15
CA SER A 64 5.24 -10.50 6.69
C SER A 64 3.98 -10.22 5.84
N GLU A 65 2.79 -10.39 6.41
CA GLU A 65 1.50 -10.06 5.78
C GLU A 65 1.15 -8.56 5.73
N ARG A 66 1.66 -7.73 6.66
CA ARG A 66 1.47 -6.25 6.61
C ARG A 66 2.60 -5.54 5.90
N LEU A 67 3.79 -6.15 5.88
CA LEU A 67 4.94 -5.77 5.07
C LEU A 67 4.94 -6.44 3.70
N ALA A 68 4.04 -7.34 3.42
CA ALA A 68 3.78 -7.72 2.04
C ALA A 68 3.42 -6.43 1.31
N LYS A 69 4.49 -5.72 0.88
CA LYS A 69 4.38 -4.60 -0.03
C LYS A 69 3.33 -5.02 -1.02
N ASP A 70 2.32 -4.18 -1.14
CA ASP A 70 1.24 -4.35 -2.08
C ASP A 70 1.83 -4.86 -3.40
N HIS A 71 1.62 -6.14 -3.73
CA HIS A 71 2.21 -6.77 -4.92
C HIS A 71 1.86 -5.99 -6.18
N LYS A 72 0.72 -5.30 -6.18
CA LYS A 72 0.31 -4.43 -7.27
C LYS A 72 1.25 -3.25 -7.41
N THR A 73 1.62 -2.62 -6.30
CA THR A 73 2.60 -1.52 -6.27
C THR A 73 3.98 -1.99 -6.70
N LEU A 74 4.45 -3.12 -6.15
CA LEU A 74 5.75 -3.69 -6.54
C LEU A 74 5.82 -4.05 -8.01
N LEU A 75 4.75 -4.64 -8.56
CA LEU A 75 4.66 -4.99 -9.98
C LEU A 75 4.68 -3.73 -10.84
N GLN A 76 3.93 -2.71 -10.45
CA GLN A 76 3.89 -1.43 -11.16
C GLN A 76 5.26 -0.75 -11.17
N GLU A 77 5.92 -0.63 -10.03
CA GLU A 77 7.28 -0.08 -9.92
C GLU A 77 8.28 -0.84 -10.78
N PHE A 78 8.21 -2.18 -10.75
CA PHE A 78 9.09 -3.04 -11.54
C PHE A 78 8.91 -2.84 -13.05
N LEU A 79 7.66 -2.74 -13.51
CA LEU A 79 7.34 -2.51 -14.93
C LEU A 79 7.72 -1.11 -15.37
N GLN A 80 7.43 -0.08 -14.57
CA GLN A 80 7.79 1.31 -14.86
C GLN A 80 9.31 1.50 -14.95
N ALA A 81 10.08 0.90 -14.04
CA ALA A 81 11.55 0.93 -14.09
C ALA A 81 12.12 0.35 -15.41
N ARG A 82 11.35 -0.48 -16.11
CA ARG A 82 11.72 -1.10 -17.40
C ARG A 82 11.01 -0.48 -18.60
N ARG A 83 10.27 0.61 -18.40
CA ARG A 83 9.45 1.28 -19.42
C ARG A 83 8.42 0.33 -20.07
N LEU A 84 7.97 -0.65 -19.31
CA LEU A 84 6.85 -1.52 -19.68
C LEU A 84 5.52 -0.88 -19.23
N PRO A 85 4.41 -1.16 -19.94
CA PRO A 85 3.11 -0.64 -19.56
C PRO A 85 2.67 -1.19 -18.20
N VAL A 86 1.85 -0.42 -17.50
CA VAL A 86 1.22 -0.85 -16.24
C VAL A 86 0.36 -2.09 -16.46
N PRO A 87 0.21 -2.96 -15.44
CA PRO A 87 -0.59 -4.15 -15.55
C PRO A 87 -2.09 -3.80 -15.57
N THR A 88 -2.88 -4.64 -16.21
CA THR A 88 -4.35 -4.57 -16.20
C THR A 88 -4.91 -5.73 -15.40
N TYR A 89 -6.03 -5.49 -14.71
CA TYR A 89 -6.69 -6.48 -13.85
C TYR A 89 -8.14 -6.68 -14.29
N ARG A 90 -8.56 -7.93 -14.43
CA ARG A 90 -9.92 -8.29 -14.83
C ARG A 90 -10.44 -9.41 -13.95
N ILE A 91 -11.57 -9.20 -13.30
CA ILE A 91 -12.27 -10.26 -12.58
C ILE A 91 -12.90 -11.21 -13.61
N LEU A 92 -12.51 -12.47 -13.54
CA LEU A 92 -13.00 -13.52 -14.43
C LEU A 92 -14.20 -14.23 -13.85
N LYS A 93 -14.21 -14.45 -12.54
CA LYS A 93 -15.25 -15.23 -11.86
C LYS A 93 -15.46 -14.74 -10.44
N VAL A 94 -16.72 -14.75 -10.01
CA VAL A 94 -17.10 -14.56 -8.61
C VAL A 94 -18.04 -15.70 -8.26
N THR A 95 -17.75 -16.43 -7.20
CA THR A 95 -18.54 -17.57 -6.71
C THR A 95 -18.80 -17.44 -5.22
N GLY A 96 -19.77 -18.20 -4.71
CA GLY A 96 -20.15 -18.19 -3.29
C GLY A 96 -21.28 -17.20 -2.97
N ALA A 97 -21.88 -17.36 -1.79
CA ALA A 97 -22.92 -16.47 -1.27
C ALA A 97 -22.31 -15.11 -0.87
N ALA A 98 -23.15 -14.07 -0.74
CA ALA A 98 -22.74 -12.70 -0.48
C ALA A 98 -21.76 -12.52 0.70
N HIS A 99 -21.83 -13.39 1.71
CA HIS A 99 -20.97 -13.37 2.91
C HIS A 99 -19.75 -14.31 2.82
N CYS A 100 -19.61 -15.07 1.71
CA CYS A 100 -18.49 -16.00 1.50
C CYS A 100 -18.13 -16.06 0.00
N GLN A 101 -17.85 -14.88 -0.58
CA GLN A 101 -17.51 -14.79 -2.00
C GLN A 101 -16.05 -15.22 -2.23
N HIS A 102 -15.84 -15.84 -3.40
CA HIS A 102 -14.51 -16.18 -3.91
C HIS A 102 -14.34 -15.55 -5.29
N PHE A 103 -13.25 -14.81 -5.45
CA PHE A 103 -12.94 -14.05 -6.64
C PHE A 103 -11.76 -14.68 -7.38
N VAL A 104 -11.85 -14.75 -8.70
CA VAL A 104 -10.74 -15.10 -9.59
C VAL A 104 -10.42 -13.88 -10.45
N CYS A 105 -9.18 -13.44 -10.43
CA CYS A 105 -8.70 -12.26 -11.14
C CYS A 105 -7.57 -12.64 -12.11
N ALA A 106 -7.61 -12.12 -13.33
CA ALA A 106 -6.48 -12.13 -14.25
C ALA A 106 -5.72 -10.81 -14.16
N CYS A 107 -4.40 -10.90 -14.06
CA CYS A 107 -3.44 -9.80 -14.22
C CYS A 107 -2.72 -9.98 -15.55
N SER A 108 -2.77 -9.00 -16.43
CA SER A 108 -2.17 -9.07 -17.78
C SER A 108 -1.17 -7.95 -17.98
N VAL A 109 -0.04 -8.28 -18.61
CA VAL A 109 0.97 -7.32 -19.09
C VAL A 109 1.12 -7.52 -20.60
N PRO A 110 0.33 -6.81 -21.45
CA PRO A 110 0.20 -7.11 -22.87
C PRO A 110 1.52 -7.12 -23.63
N LYS A 111 2.39 -6.12 -23.42
CA LYS A 111 3.71 -6.06 -24.08
C LYS A 111 4.68 -7.19 -23.68
N ALA A 112 4.44 -7.82 -22.56
CA ALA A 112 5.22 -8.98 -22.12
C ALA A 112 4.57 -10.30 -22.57
N GLU A 113 3.36 -10.26 -23.13
CA GLU A 113 2.56 -11.45 -23.47
C GLU A 113 2.41 -12.40 -22.29
N LEU A 114 2.17 -11.83 -21.13
CA LEU A 114 2.01 -12.56 -19.87
C LEU A 114 0.62 -12.29 -19.28
N GLU A 115 0.00 -13.36 -18.81
CA GLU A 115 -1.21 -13.33 -18.00
C GLU A 115 -1.06 -14.29 -16.82
N GLU A 116 -1.45 -13.86 -15.62
CA GLU A 116 -1.45 -14.64 -14.41
C GLU A 116 -2.79 -14.54 -13.69
N LEU A 117 -3.20 -15.66 -13.08
CA LEU A 117 -4.42 -15.74 -12.30
C LEU A 117 -4.11 -15.64 -10.81
N GLY A 118 -4.99 -14.98 -10.08
CA GLY A 118 -5.00 -14.97 -8.63
C GLY A 118 -6.40 -15.14 -8.09
N GLU A 119 -6.51 -15.68 -6.90
CA GLU A 119 -7.76 -16.00 -6.24
C GLU A 119 -7.82 -15.39 -4.85
N GLY A 120 -9.01 -15.13 -4.32
CA GLY A 120 -9.14 -14.56 -2.98
C GLY A 120 -10.56 -14.36 -2.50
N LYS A 121 -10.71 -14.17 -1.20
CA LYS A 121 -12.00 -13.90 -0.54
C LYS A 121 -12.54 -12.49 -0.78
N SER A 122 -11.78 -11.65 -1.46
CA SER A 122 -12.17 -10.32 -1.90
C SER A 122 -11.53 -10.02 -3.24
N ARG A 123 -12.10 -9.07 -3.99
CA ARG A 123 -11.50 -8.57 -5.23
C ARG A 123 -10.04 -8.14 -5.03
N ARG A 124 -9.77 -7.38 -3.96
CA ARG A 124 -8.42 -6.92 -3.64
C ARG A 124 -7.46 -8.07 -3.37
N ALA A 125 -7.87 -9.09 -2.63
CA ALA A 125 -7.03 -10.26 -2.34
C ALA A 125 -6.68 -11.03 -3.63
N ALA A 126 -7.65 -11.25 -4.53
CA ALA A 126 -7.42 -11.91 -5.81
C ALA A 126 -6.48 -11.10 -6.72
N GLU A 127 -6.64 -9.76 -6.77
CA GLU A 127 -5.76 -8.87 -7.53
C GLU A 127 -4.31 -8.89 -6.98
N GLN A 128 -4.14 -8.92 -5.65
CA GLN A 128 -2.83 -8.99 -5.00
C GLN A 128 -2.11 -10.30 -5.29
N GLU A 129 -2.83 -11.40 -5.24
CA GLU A 129 -2.25 -12.71 -5.56
C GLU A 129 -1.85 -12.80 -7.04
N ALA A 130 -2.71 -12.35 -7.95
CA ALA A 130 -2.40 -12.30 -9.38
C ALA A 130 -1.17 -11.42 -9.67
N ALA A 131 -1.06 -10.27 -9.00
CA ALA A 131 0.08 -9.36 -9.10
C ALA A 131 1.37 -10.00 -8.57
N GLY A 132 1.32 -10.73 -7.47
CA GLY A 132 2.48 -11.44 -6.91
C GLY A 132 3.01 -12.50 -7.89
N ARG A 133 2.14 -13.33 -8.44
CA ARG A 133 2.52 -14.35 -9.44
C ARG A 133 3.09 -13.70 -10.70
N MET A 134 2.46 -12.61 -11.17
CA MET A 134 2.95 -11.85 -12.33
C MET A 134 4.33 -11.26 -12.07
N LEU A 135 4.57 -10.70 -10.86
CA LEU A 135 5.85 -10.12 -10.50
C LEU A 135 6.99 -11.12 -10.60
N GLU A 136 6.79 -12.36 -10.14
CA GLU A 136 7.81 -13.41 -10.26
C GLU A 136 8.09 -13.76 -11.73
N LYS A 137 7.05 -13.84 -12.56
CA LYS A 137 7.24 -14.11 -14.00
C LYS A 137 7.93 -12.99 -14.74
N VAL A 138 7.57 -11.74 -14.49
CA VAL A 138 8.25 -10.62 -15.16
C VAL A 138 9.69 -10.44 -14.67
N LYS A 139 10.00 -10.75 -13.41
CA LYS A 139 11.38 -10.80 -12.91
C LYS A 139 12.22 -11.84 -13.63
N ALA A 140 11.67 -13.03 -13.85
CA ALA A 140 12.34 -14.10 -14.58
C ALA A 140 12.55 -13.75 -16.07
N LYS A 141 11.54 -13.15 -16.71
CA LYS A 141 11.60 -12.76 -18.13
C LYS A 141 12.50 -11.53 -18.38
N PHE A 142 12.56 -10.60 -17.41
CA PHE A 142 13.32 -9.34 -17.49
C PHE A 142 14.27 -9.19 -16.29
N PRO A 143 15.32 -10.01 -16.19
CA PRO A 143 16.24 -9.94 -15.06
C PRO A 143 16.95 -8.57 -15.00
N TYR A 144 17.41 -8.18 -13.81
CA TYR A 144 18.22 -6.99 -13.65
C TYR A 144 19.53 -7.15 -14.43
N SER A 145 19.70 -6.42 -15.53
CA SER A 145 21.03 -6.25 -16.08
C SER A 145 21.82 -5.34 -15.14
N LYS A 146 22.80 -5.92 -14.40
CA LYS A 146 23.79 -5.10 -13.71
C LYS A 146 24.49 -4.25 -14.75
N LYS A 147 24.23 -2.93 -14.76
CA LYS A 147 25.10 -2.00 -15.48
C LYS A 147 26.48 -2.20 -14.87
N LYS A 148 27.43 -2.71 -15.66
CA LYS A 148 28.85 -2.60 -15.34
C LYS A 148 29.16 -1.11 -15.21
N GLN A 149 29.60 -0.70 -14.03
CA GLN A 149 30.32 0.56 -13.84
C GLN A 149 31.65 0.49 -14.59
#